data_4fd7569be3b7f837283ae3d67db84f6c
#
_entry.id   4fd7569be3b7f837283ae3d67db84f6c
#
_cell.length_a   1.000
_cell.length_b   1.000
_cell.length_c   1.000
_cell.angle_alpha   90.00
_cell.angle_beta   90.00
_cell.angle_gamma   90.00
#
_symmetry.space_group_name_H-M   'P 1'
#
loop_
_entity.id
_entity.type
_entity.pdbx_description
1 polymer ?
#
loop_
_entity_poly.entity_id
_entity_poly.type
_entity_poly.pdbx_seq_one_letter_code
_entity_poly.pdbx_strand_id
1 'polypeptide(L)'
;MSDPVASPDAAHVSFGFRDVPEGERQRLVNNVFSSVAERYDLMNDLMSGGLHRLWKADFVTQLAPPKSATAFRLLDVAGGTADIAMRAIERGGPGCTAVVCDISAEMLEVGRRRIDARGLSDRITCVEGNAEQLPFPDKAFDAYTIAFGIRNVTHIDRALAEAFRVLKPGGRFLCLEFSTVDVPILDKLYEMHSFEVIPRLGELTAGAREPYQYLVESIRKFPSQERFAAMIRDAGFARVSYRNLTGGIAAIHGGWRI
;
A
#
# COMPACT_ATOMS: atom_id res chain seq x y z
N MET A 1 -28.53 23.88 12.00
CA MET A 1 -27.20 23.90 11.34
C MET A 1 -27.41 23.18 10.01
N SER A 2 -27.40 23.93 8.91
CA SER A 2 -27.70 23.43 7.57
C SER A 2 -26.47 22.66 7.06
N ASP A 3 -26.65 21.41 6.61
CA ASP A 3 -25.62 20.65 5.91
C ASP A 3 -25.12 21.45 4.69
N PRO A 4 -23.81 21.46 4.40
CA PRO A 4 -23.29 22.12 3.21
C PRO A 4 -23.78 21.37 1.98
N VAL A 5 -24.60 22.05 1.18
CA VAL A 5 -25.03 21.56 -0.13
C VAL A 5 -23.81 21.37 -1.01
N ALA A 6 -23.55 20.13 -1.42
CA ALA A 6 -22.48 19.77 -2.34
C ALA A 6 -22.66 20.56 -3.66
N SER A 7 -21.59 21.22 -4.12
CA SER A 7 -21.58 21.91 -5.40
C SER A 7 -21.82 20.89 -6.53
N PRO A 8 -22.68 21.18 -7.54
CA PRO A 8 -23.01 20.24 -8.61
C PRO A 8 -21.86 19.91 -9.58
N ASP A 9 -20.70 20.55 -9.43
CA ASP A 9 -19.49 20.37 -10.28
C ASP A 9 -18.34 19.61 -9.58
N ALA A 10 -18.58 18.94 -8.46
CA ALA A 10 -17.53 18.15 -7.81
C ALA A 10 -17.16 16.94 -8.67
N ALA A 11 -15.89 16.82 -9.05
CA ALA A 11 -15.37 15.62 -9.72
C ALA A 11 -15.72 14.37 -8.91
N HIS A 12 -16.24 13.33 -9.57
CA HIS A 12 -16.59 12.08 -8.94
C HIS A 12 -15.47 11.06 -9.18
N VAL A 13 -15.18 10.29 -8.16
CA VAL A 13 -14.12 9.26 -8.16
C VAL A 13 -14.65 7.97 -7.56
N SER A 14 -14.02 6.87 -7.92
CA SER A 14 -14.43 5.54 -7.49
C SER A 14 -14.10 5.26 -6.02
N PHE A 15 -15.09 4.81 -5.26
CA PHE A 15 -14.95 4.19 -3.95
C PHE A 15 -15.55 2.77 -4.01
N GLY A 16 -14.69 1.78 -4.28
CA GLY A 16 -15.17 0.47 -4.71
C GLY A 16 -15.98 0.58 -6.00
N PHE A 17 -17.18 0.01 -6.06
CA PHE A 17 -18.09 0.11 -7.21
C PHE A 17 -19.01 1.33 -7.18
N ARG A 18 -18.93 2.16 -6.13
CA ARG A 18 -19.69 3.41 -6.02
C ARG A 18 -18.86 4.60 -6.51
N ASP A 19 -19.51 5.59 -7.12
CA ASP A 19 -18.89 6.86 -7.39
C ASP A 19 -19.27 7.86 -6.28
N VAL A 20 -18.27 8.54 -5.75
CA VAL A 20 -18.40 9.50 -4.65
C VAL A 20 -17.72 10.82 -5.03
N PRO A 21 -18.11 11.96 -4.44
CA PRO A 21 -17.38 13.21 -4.60
C PRO A 21 -15.89 13.02 -4.18
N GLU A 22 -14.98 13.56 -4.98
CA GLU A 22 -13.53 13.42 -4.74
C GLU A 22 -13.13 13.82 -3.32
N GLY A 23 -13.67 14.94 -2.80
CA GLY A 23 -13.40 15.42 -1.45
C GLY A 23 -13.88 14.48 -0.32
N GLU A 24 -14.79 13.54 -0.61
CA GLU A 24 -15.29 12.57 0.39
C GLU A 24 -14.52 11.25 0.35
N ARG A 25 -13.93 10.89 -0.80
CA ARG A 25 -13.29 9.58 -0.99
C ARG A 25 -12.24 9.28 0.07
N GLN A 26 -11.34 10.23 0.34
CA GLN A 26 -10.27 10.03 1.32
C GLN A 26 -10.83 9.78 2.72
N ARG A 27 -11.87 10.50 3.13
CA ARG A 27 -12.53 10.31 4.44
C ARG A 27 -13.16 8.91 4.54
N LEU A 28 -13.82 8.44 3.48
CA LEU A 28 -14.41 7.10 3.44
C LEU A 28 -13.34 6.01 3.51
N VAL A 29 -12.24 6.15 2.78
CA VAL A 29 -11.09 5.25 2.83
C VAL A 29 -10.49 5.23 4.24
N ASN A 30 -10.28 6.39 4.87
CA ASN A 30 -9.76 6.47 6.23
C ASN A 30 -10.68 5.75 7.22
N ASN A 31 -12.00 5.95 7.13
CA ASN A 31 -12.97 5.26 8.00
C ASN A 31 -12.88 3.73 7.88
N VAL A 32 -12.71 3.21 6.65
CA VAL A 32 -12.50 1.77 6.43
C VAL A 32 -11.28 1.28 7.19
N PHE A 33 -10.11 1.93 7.03
CA PHE A 33 -8.86 1.47 7.64
C PHE A 33 -8.81 1.72 9.15
N SER A 34 -9.35 2.83 9.66
CA SER A 34 -9.44 3.10 11.10
C SER A 34 -10.28 2.04 11.80
N SER A 35 -11.39 1.60 11.18
CA SER A 35 -12.27 0.56 11.77
C SER A 35 -11.62 -0.81 11.91
N VAL A 36 -10.58 -1.10 11.13
CA VAL A 36 -9.90 -2.40 11.11
C VAL A 36 -8.43 -2.34 11.56
N ALA A 37 -7.93 -1.19 12.01
CA ALA A 37 -6.51 -0.96 12.30
C ALA A 37 -5.89 -2.02 13.23
N GLU A 38 -6.57 -2.35 14.33
CA GLU A 38 -6.13 -3.37 15.28
C GLU A 38 -6.18 -4.80 14.71
N ARG A 39 -7.03 -5.04 13.71
CA ARG A 39 -7.24 -6.35 13.06
C ARG A 39 -6.75 -6.39 11.62
N TYR A 40 -5.92 -5.42 11.22
CA TYR A 40 -5.45 -5.28 9.85
C TYR A 40 -4.75 -6.54 9.32
N ASP A 41 -3.92 -7.18 10.15
CA ASP A 41 -3.24 -8.42 9.76
C ASP A 41 -4.24 -9.57 9.57
N LEU A 42 -5.28 -9.69 10.43
CA LEU A 42 -6.34 -10.67 10.26
C LEU A 42 -7.10 -10.46 8.94
N MET A 43 -7.40 -9.21 8.61
CA MET A 43 -8.03 -8.87 7.34
C MET A 43 -7.17 -9.32 6.14
N ASN A 44 -5.87 -9.05 6.16
CA ASN A 44 -4.96 -9.50 5.12
C ASN A 44 -4.84 -11.04 5.09
N ASP A 45 -4.85 -11.72 6.24
CA ASP A 45 -4.87 -13.18 6.31
C ASP A 45 -6.13 -13.74 5.63
N LEU A 46 -7.31 -13.18 5.90
CA LEU A 46 -8.57 -13.60 5.27
C LEU A 46 -8.56 -13.35 3.75
N MET A 47 -8.06 -12.17 3.33
CA MET A 47 -8.00 -11.78 1.91
C MET A 47 -7.07 -12.68 1.10
N SER A 48 -5.98 -13.16 1.68
CA SER A 48 -4.91 -13.86 0.98
C SER A 48 -4.75 -15.32 1.38
N GLY A 49 -5.58 -15.86 2.28
CA GLY A 49 -5.36 -17.17 2.88
C GLY A 49 -4.00 -17.26 3.60
N GLY A 50 -3.51 -16.17 4.17
CA GLY A 50 -2.21 -16.06 4.83
C GLY A 50 -1.01 -15.85 3.90
N LEU A 51 -1.20 -15.93 2.58
CA LEU A 51 -0.12 -15.81 1.58
C LEU A 51 0.56 -14.43 1.59
N HIS A 52 -0.12 -13.38 2.03
CA HIS A 52 0.47 -12.03 2.11
C HIS A 52 1.78 -11.99 2.91
N ARG A 53 1.94 -12.89 3.90
CA ARG A 53 3.16 -12.96 4.72
C ARG A 53 4.36 -13.41 3.90
N LEU A 54 4.17 -14.37 2.99
CA LEU A 54 5.20 -14.84 2.05
C LEU A 54 5.49 -13.76 1.00
N TRP A 55 4.44 -13.11 0.46
CA TRP A 55 4.62 -12.03 -0.50
C TRP A 55 5.40 -10.85 0.08
N LYS A 56 5.11 -10.46 1.33
CA LYS A 56 5.86 -9.41 2.05
C LYS A 56 7.32 -9.81 2.29
N ALA A 57 7.59 -11.08 2.64
CA ALA A 57 8.96 -11.56 2.81
C ALA A 57 9.76 -11.52 1.49
N ASP A 58 9.13 -11.92 0.39
CA ASP A 58 9.70 -11.85 -0.95
C ASP A 58 9.90 -10.39 -1.41
N PHE A 59 8.94 -9.51 -1.15
CA PHE A 59 9.01 -8.08 -1.42
C PHE A 59 10.24 -7.42 -0.76
N VAL A 60 10.45 -7.68 0.53
CA VAL A 60 11.63 -7.19 1.25
C VAL A 60 12.91 -7.87 0.76
N THR A 61 12.84 -9.11 0.27
CA THR A 61 13.98 -9.76 -0.39
C THR A 61 14.37 -9.01 -1.67
N GLN A 62 13.39 -8.60 -2.46
CA GLN A 62 13.64 -7.80 -3.66
C GLN A 62 14.12 -6.38 -3.34
N LEU A 63 13.65 -5.77 -2.26
CA LEU A 63 14.15 -4.47 -1.80
C LEU A 63 15.68 -4.52 -1.56
N ALA A 64 16.17 -5.66 -1.05
CA ALA A 64 17.59 -5.94 -0.81
C ALA A 64 18.28 -4.81 -0.03
N PRO A 65 17.82 -4.44 1.17
CA PRO A 65 18.48 -3.39 1.96
C PRO A 65 19.95 -3.81 2.23
N PRO A 66 20.92 -2.87 2.15
CA PRO A 66 22.33 -3.22 2.33
C PRO A 66 22.59 -3.78 3.73
N LYS A 67 23.50 -4.78 3.80
CA LYS A 67 23.91 -5.44 5.05
C LYS A 67 25.00 -4.68 5.80
N SER A 68 25.63 -3.74 5.14
CA SER A 68 26.73 -2.93 5.66
C SER A 68 26.25 -1.77 6.53
N ALA A 69 27.20 -1.02 7.09
CA ALA A 69 26.95 0.25 7.76
C ALA A 69 26.69 1.44 6.79
N THR A 70 26.66 1.17 5.47
CA THR A 70 26.33 2.20 4.48
C THR A 70 24.96 2.79 4.76
N ALA A 71 24.85 4.10 4.79
CA ALA A 71 23.61 4.81 5.01
C ALA A 71 22.60 4.45 3.91
N PHE A 72 21.43 3.97 4.32
CA PHE A 72 20.32 3.63 3.44
C PHE A 72 19.02 4.07 4.08
N ARG A 73 18.29 4.93 3.40
CA ARG A 73 17.05 5.52 3.91
C ARG A 73 15.86 5.05 3.09
N LEU A 74 15.00 4.25 3.71
CA LEU A 74 13.75 3.76 3.14
C LEU A 74 12.61 4.73 3.43
N LEU A 75 11.72 4.97 2.45
CA LEU A 75 10.39 5.52 2.66
C LEU A 75 9.35 4.43 2.39
N ASP A 76 8.56 4.08 3.39
CA ASP A 76 7.46 3.10 3.31
C ASP A 76 6.13 3.87 3.37
N VAL A 77 5.50 4.07 2.21
CA VAL A 77 4.28 4.89 2.06
C VAL A 77 3.04 4.01 2.11
N ALA A 78 1.96 4.54 2.69
CA ALA A 78 0.81 3.76 3.15
C ALA A 78 1.29 2.56 4.00
N GLY A 79 2.31 2.83 4.84
CA GLY A 79 3.01 1.79 5.60
C GLY A 79 2.25 1.34 6.85
N GLY A 80 1.22 2.07 7.25
CA GLY A 80 0.25 1.72 8.28
C GLY A 80 0.89 1.22 9.57
N THR A 81 0.75 -0.07 9.82
CA THR A 81 1.28 -0.74 11.02
C THR A 81 2.79 -1.04 10.96
N ALA A 82 3.52 -0.48 10.00
CA ALA A 82 4.97 -0.54 9.83
C ALA A 82 5.57 -1.93 9.52
N ASP A 83 4.78 -2.89 9.05
CA ASP A 83 5.25 -4.27 8.86
C ASP A 83 6.40 -4.35 7.82
N ILE A 84 6.30 -3.66 6.69
CA ILE A 84 7.35 -3.65 5.65
C ILE A 84 8.61 -2.95 6.15
N ALA A 85 8.47 -1.77 6.78
CA ALA A 85 9.60 -1.03 7.32
C ALA A 85 10.36 -1.85 8.38
N MET A 86 9.67 -2.48 9.33
CA MET A 86 10.29 -3.33 10.34
C MET A 86 11.05 -4.51 9.71
N ARG A 87 10.44 -5.25 8.79
CA ARG A 87 11.09 -6.35 8.05
C ARG A 87 12.33 -5.88 7.28
N ALA A 88 12.24 -4.68 6.66
CA ALA A 88 13.37 -4.11 5.91
C ALA A 88 14.54 -3.76 6.84
N ILE A 89 14.26 -3.17 8.00
CA ILE A 89 15.28 -2.79 8.98
C ILE A 89 15.90 -4.01 9.67
N GLU A 90 15.10 -5.01 10.03
CA GLU A 90 15.59 -6.28 10.58
C GLU A 90 16.48 -7.05 9.60
N ARG A 91 16.15 -6.97 8.30
CA ARG A 91 16.94 -7.61 7.25
C ARG A 91 18.17 -6.80 6.84
N GLY A 92 18.13 -5.48 6.99
CA GLY A 92 19.22 -4.55 6.65
C GLY A 92 20.34 -4.51 7.68
N GLY A 93 21.45 -3.86 7.31
CA GLY A 93 22.57 -3.56 8.20
C GLY A 93 22.31 -2.38 9.13
N PRO A 94 23.28 -2.01 9.98
CA PRO A 94 23.12 -0.94 10.96
C PRO A 94 22.95 0.45 10.35
N GLY A 95 23.35 0.67 9.10
CA GLY A 95 23.16 1.93 8.38
C GLY A 95 21.76 2.13 7.81
N CYS A 96 20.86 1.11 7.90
CA CYS A 96 19.52 1.22 7.37
C CYS A 96 18.58 1.94 8.34
N THR A 97 17.85 2.93 7.84
CA THR A 97 16.77 3.62 8.56
C THR A 97 15.50 3.64 7.68
N ALA A 98 14.33 3.80 8.29
CA ALA A 98 13.08 3.90 7.55
C ALA A 98 12.20 5.05 8.07
N VAL A 99 11.43 5.63 7.17
CA VAL A 99 10.31 6.50 7.49
C VAL A 99 9.05 5.79 7.02
N VAL A 100 8.11 5.58 7.92
CA VAL A 100 6.76 5.09 7.63
C VAL A 100 5.87 6.30 7.44
N CYS A 101 5.28 6.46 6.26
CA CYS A 101 4.35 7.54 5.97
C CYS A 101 2.97 6.96 5.68
N ASP A 102 1.98 7.42 6.42
CA ASP A 102 0.59 7.02 6.22
C ASP A 102 -0.35 8.19 6.49
N ILE A 103 -1.51 8.19 5.86
CA ILE A 103 -2.53 9.22 6.06
C ILE A 103 -3.39 8.95 7.31
N SER A 104 -3.41 7.71 7.81
CA SER A 104 -4.17 7.29 8.99
C SER A 104 -3.30 7.38 10.23
N ALA A 105 -3.64 8.34 11.11
CA ALA A 105 -3.00 8.50 12.42
C ALA A 105 -3.16 7.24 13.29
N GLU A 106 -4.33 6.57 13.22
CA GLU A 106 -4.64 5.37 13.97
C GLU A 106 -3.75 4.19 13.56
N MET A 107 -3.55 4.01 12.24
CA MET A 107 -2.65 2.98 11.71
C MET A 107 -1.20 3.24 12.15
N LEU A 108 -0.75 4.49 12.09
CA LEU A 108 0.58 4.90 12.56
C LEU A 108 0.77 4.67 14.05
N GLU A 109 -0.28 4.87 14.88
CA GLU A 109 -0.20 4.61 16.31
C GLU A 109 0.00 3.13 16.62
N VAL A 110 -0.69 2.25 15.90
CA VAL A 110 -0.42 0.79 15.95
C VAL A 110 1.02 0.50 15.53
N GLY A 111 1.47 1.16 14.46
CA GLY A 111 2.85 1.06 13.95
C GLY A 111 3.89 1.45 14.99
N ARG A 112 3.74 2.61 15.66
CA ARG A 112 4.65 3.08 16.72
C ARG A 112 4.76 2.07 17.85
N ARG A 113 3.64 1.58 18.37
CA ARG A 113 3.63 0.56 19.44
C ARG A 113 4.38 -0.72 19.01
N ARG A 114 4.24 -1.15 17.75
CA ARG A 114 4.94 -2.34 17.22
C ARG A 114 6.44 -2.09 17.04
N ILE A 115 6.84 -0.91 16.58
CA ILE A 115 8.23 -0.48 16.43
C ILE A 115 8.92 -0.46 17.82
N ASP A 116 8.28 0.15 18.82
CA ASP A 116 8.77 0.24 20.19
C ASP A 116 8.93 -1.15 20.81
N ALA A 117 7.92 -2.01 20.66
CA ALA A 117 7.96 -3.39 21.16
C ALA A 117 9.10 -4.23 20.57
N ARG A 118 9.65 -3.84 19.40
CA ARG A 118 10.78 -4.49 18.74
C ARG A 118 12.13 -3.79 18.97
N GLY A 119 12.13 -2.67 19.70
CA GLY A 119 13.34 -1.89 19.96
C GLY A 119 13.91 -1.24 18.68
N LEU A 120 13.04 -0.82 17.75
CA LEU A 120 13.44 -0.24 16.46
C LEU A 120 13.21 1.27 16.38
N SER A 121 12.83 1.94 17.47
CA SER A 121 12.45 3.36 17.51
C SER A 121 13.58 4.31 17.12
N ASP A 122 14.83 3.90 17.30
CA ASP A 122 16.00 4.69 16.86
C ASP A 122 16.23 4.63 15.34
N ARG A 123 15.58 3.70 14.64
CA ARG A 123 15.81 3.44 13.21
C ARG A 123 14.58 3.62 12.33
N ILE A 124 13.38 3.67 12.93
CA ILE A 124 12.12 3.84 12.20
C ILE A 124 11.34 4.99 12.81
N THR A 125 10.96 5.95 11.98
CA THR A 125 10.08 7.07 12.36
C THR A 125 8.75 6.99 11.62
N CYS A 126 7.66 7.45 12.26
CA CYS A 126 6.32 7.50 11.67
C CYS A 126 5.92 8.95 11.42
N VAL A 127 5.48 9.26 10.21
CA VAL A 127 5.06 10.59 9.76
C VAL A 127 3.69 10.50 9.13
N GLU A 128 2.76 11.34 9.56
CA GLU A 128 1.46 11.48 8.89
C GLU A 128 1.64 12.24 7.58
N GLY A 129 1.07 11.69 6.48
CA GLY A 129 1.20 12.32 5.17
C GLY A 129 0.41 11.61 4.08
N ASN A 130 0.05 12.40 3.06
CA ASN A 130 -0.65 11.91 1.88
C ASN A 130 0.35 11.48 0.81
N ALA A 131 0.17 10.28 0.24
CA ALA A 131 1.00 9.76 -0.85
C ALA A 131 1.02 10.66 -2.11
N GLU A 132 -0.05 11.44 -2.33
CA GLU A 132 -0.18 12.37 -3.45
C GLU A 132 0.53 13.71 -3.22
N GLN A 133 0.96 13.98 -1.98
CA GLN A 133 1.67 15.20 -1.58
C GLN A 133 2.54 14.88 -0.34
N LEU A 134 3.67 14.26 -0.57
CA LEU A 134 4.54 13.79 0.50
C LEU A 134 5.26 14.96 1.21
N PRO A 135 5.27 14.99 2.55
CA PRO A 135 5.90 16.05 3.33
C PRO A 135 7.44 15.89 3.42
N PHE A 136 8.06 15.49 2.31
CA PHE A 136 9.51 15.24 2.25
C PHE A 136 10.16 16.02 1.11
N PRO A 137 11.43 16.41 1.27
CA PRO A 137 12.18 17.07 0.20
C PRO A 137 12.48 16.12 -0.96
N ASP A 138 12.80 16.69 -2.11
CA ASP A 138 13.26 15.96 -3.27
C ASP A 138 14.52 15.15 -2.96
N LYS A 139 14.65 13.98 -3.60
CA LYS A 139 15.89 13.18 -3.57
C LYS A 139 16.37 12.84 -2.15
N ALA A 140 15.43 12.54 -1.24
CA ALA A 140 15.72 12.29 0.17
C ALA A 140 15.94 10.81 0.51
N PHE A 141 15.43 9.87 -0.33
CA PHE A 141 15.37 8.45 -0.02
C PHE A 141 16.10 7.59 -1.06
N ASP A 142 16.70 6.51 -0.59
CA ASP A 142 17.39 5.52 -1.42
C ASP A 142 16.43 4.48 -1.98
N ALA A 143 15.32 4.23 -1.26
CA ALA A 143 14.24 3.37 -1.72
C ALA A 143 12.88 3.89 -1.26
N TYR A 144 11.86 3.55 -2.05
CA TYR A 144 10.44 3.79 -1.79
C TYR A 144 9.69 2.46 -1.88
N THR A 145 8.90 2.16 -0.87
CA THR A 145 8.00 1.00 -0.86
C THR A 145 6.57 1.44 -0.64
N ILE A 146 5.63 0.73 -1.27
CA ILE A 146 4.22 0.81 -0.99
C ILE A 146 3.62 -0.59 -1.12
N ALA A 147 2.99 -1.11 -0.05
CA ALA A 147 2.44 -2.46 -0.02
C ALA A 147 0.96 -2.45 0.36
N PHE A 148 0.09 -2.92 -0.55
CA PHE A 148 -1.37 -3.00 -0.39
C PHE A 148 -2.05 -1.66 -0.08
N GLY A 149 -1.44 -0.56 -0.55
CA GLY A 149 -1.88 0.80 -0.28
C GLY A 149 -2.24 1.61 -1.50
N ILE A 150 -1.53 1.41 -2.64
CA ILE A 150 -1.64 2.29 -3.81
C ILE A 150 -3.04 2.30 -4.45
N ARG A 151 -3.79 1.18 -4.39
CA ARG A 151 -5.17 1.10 -4.90
C ARG A 151 -6.14 2.03 -4.17
N ASN A 152 -5.80 2.46 -2.95
CA ASN A 152 -6.61 3.33 -2.12
C ASN A 152 -6.33 4.82 -2.36
N VAL A 153 -5.25 5.13 -3.07
CA VAL A 153 -4.88 6.50 -3.46
C VAL A 153 -5.86 7.00 -4.53
N THR A 154 -6.27 8.27 -4.45
CA THR A 154 -7.25 8.84 -5.38
C THR A 154 -6.63 9.07 -6.75
N HIS A 155 -5.45 9.66 -6.80
CA HIS A 155 -4.69 9.94 -8.02
C HIS A 155 -3.35 9.18 -8.00
N ILE A 156 -3.37 7.96 -8.56
CA ILE A 156 -2.19 7.09 -8.60
C ILE A 156 -1.04 7.75 -9.35
N ASP A 157 -1.31 8.49 -10.40
CA ASP A 157 -0.32 9.26 -11.19
C ASP A 157 0.42 10.29 -10.34
N ARG A 158 -0.31 11.03 -9.48
CA ARG A 158 0.29 11.99 -8.54
C ARG A 158 1.16 11.28 -7.51
N ALA A 159 0.69 10.17 -6.95
CA ALA A 159 1.48 9.40 -5.99
C ALA A 159 2.75 8.81 -6.61
N LEU A 160 2.69 8.36 -7.87
CA LEU A 160 3.88 7.90 -8.59
C LEU A 160 4.85 9.05 -8.90
N ALA A 161 4.36 10.24 -9.23
CA ALA A 161 5.19 11.43 -9.43
C ALA A 161 5.89 11.85 -8.12
N GLU A 162 5.19 11.80 -6.99
CA GLU A 162 5.77 12.06 -5.66
C GLU A 162 6.81 11.00 -5.28
N ALA A 163 6.52 9.71 -5.55
CA ALA A 163 7.50 8.64 -5.34
C ALA A 163 8.79 8.89 -6.16
N PHE A 164 8.63 9.33 -7.41
CA PHE A 164 9.77 9.69 -8.25
C PHE A 164 10.51 10.92 -7.68
N ARG A 165 9.80 11.95 -7.25
CA ARG A 165 10.37 13.19 -6.72
C ARG A 165 11.25 12.95 -5.50
N VAL A 166 10.76 12.16 -4.54
CA VAL A 166 11.46 11.95 -3.25
C VAL A 166 12.61 10.96 -3.32
N LEU A 167 12.68 10.10 -4.34
CA LEU A 167 13.79 9.18 -4.53
C LEU A 167 15.03 9.89 -5.04
N LYS A 168 16.21 9.48 -4.58
CA LYS A 168 17.51 9.89 -5.13
C LYS A 168 17.71 9.32 -6.54
N PRO A 169 18.54 9.92 -7.40
CA PRO A 169 19.08 9.23 -8.58
C PRO A 169 19.74 7.90 -8.17
N GLY A 170 19.42 6.82 -8.88
CA GLY A 170 19.79 5.46 -8.48
C GLY A 170 18.85 4.84 -7.43
N GLY A 171 17.86 5.58 -6.95
CA GLY A 171 16.88 5.09 -5.98
C GLY A 171 15.86 4.13 -6.61
N ARG A 172 15.35 3.24 -5.79
CA ARG A 172 14.46 2.15 -6.21
C ARG A 172 13.04 2.33 -5.72
N PHE A 173 12.08 2.24 -6.63
CA PHE A 173 10.65 2.12 -6.35
C PHE A 173 10.24 0.64 -6.34
N LEU A 174 9.45 0.23 -5.34
CA LEU A 174 8.81 -1.08 -5.28
C LEU A 174 7.37 -0.93 -4.78
N CYS A 175 6.45 -1.61 -5.48
CA CYS A 175 5.03 -1.71 -5.11
C CYS A 175 4.61 -3.18 -5.06
N LEU A 176 4.01 -3.59 -3.93
CA LEU A 176 3.33 -4.89 -3.80
C LEU A 176 1.83 -4.62 -3.71
N GLU A 177 1.05 -5.16 -4.65
CA GLU A 177 -0.40 -4.94 -4.65
C GLU A 177 -1.13 -6.19 -5.17
N PHE A 178 -2.39 -6.33 -4.76
CA PHE A 178 -3.31 -7.27 -5.39
C PHE A 178 -3.49 -6.90 -6.86
N SER A 179 -3.72 -7.91 -7.69
CA SER A 179 -3.72 -7.70 -9.12
C SER A 179 -4.73 -8.63 -9.83
N THR A 180 -4.77 -8.57 -11.14
CA THR A 180 -5.66 -9.39 -11.95
C THR A 180 -5.10 -10.80 -12.08
N VAL A 181 -5.93 -11.81 -11.78
CA VAL A 181 -5.53 -13.21 -11.90
C VAL A 181 -5.53 -13.62 -13.37
N ASP A 182 -4.36 -14.05 -13.86
CA ASP A 182 -4.17 -14.44 -15.27
C ASP A 182 -4.63 -15.88 -15.59
N VAL A 183 -4.99 -16.67 -14.55
CA VAL A 183 -5.40 -18.07 -14.70
C VAL A 183 -6.91 -18.19 -14.55
N PRO A 184 -7.69 -18.50 -15.59
CA PRO A 184 -9.17 -18.45 -15.56
C PRO A 184 -9.84 -19.32 -14.48
N ILE A 185 -9.27 -20.49 -14.17
CA ILE A 185 -9.82 -21.37 -13.11
C ILE A 185 -9.54 -20.75 -11.73
N LEU A 186 -8.35 -20.22 -11.52
CA LEU A 186 -7.97 -19.58 -10.28
C LEU A 186 -8.74 -18.27 -10.08
N ASP A 187 -9.02 -17.53 -11.17
CA ASP A 187 -9.83 -16.31 -11.13
C ASP A 187 -11.24 -16.58 -10.62
N LYS A 188 -11.92 -17.61 -11.13
CA LYS A 188 -13.25 -18.00 -10.66
C LYS A 188 -13.27 -18.43 -9.19
N LEU A 189 -12.27 -19.19 -8.74
CA LEU A 189 -12.15 -19.60 -7.34
C LEU A 189 -11.87 -18.40 -6.44
N TYR A 190 -11.01 -17.49 -6.89
CA TYR A 190 -10.70 -16.26 -6.18
C TYR A 190 -11.89 -15.30 -6.14
N GLU A 191 -12.67 -15.21 -7.22
CA GLU A 191 -13.95 -14.47 -7.25
C GLU A 191 -14.94 -14.98 -6.20
N MET A 192 -15.21 -16.27 -6.20
CA MET A 192 -16.11 -16.89 -5.23
C MET A 192 -15.63 -16.64 -3.80
N HIS A 193 -14.34 -16.84 -3.53
CA HIS A 193 -13.74 -16.55 -2.22
C HIS A 193 -13.88 -15.06 -1.86
N SER A 194 -13.60 -14.14 -2.79
CA SER A 194 -13.60 -12.72 -2.54
C SER A 194 -14.99 -12.14 -2.28
N PHE A 195 -16.00 -12.54 -3.06
CA PHE A 195 -17.33 -11.93 -2.96
C PHE A 195 -18.29 -12.68 -2.02
N GLU A 196 -18.08 -13.98 -1.82
CA GLU A 196 -18.99 -14.77 -0.98
C GLU A 196 -18.40 -15.11 0.39
N VAL A 197 -17.11 -15.46 0.45
CA VAL A 197 -16.47 -15.93 1.69
C VAL A 197 -15.95 -14.79 2.53
N ILE A 198 -15.17 -13.89 1.94
CA ILE A 198 -14.50 -12.81 2.68
C ILE A 198 -15.47 -11.86 3.41
N PRO A 199 -16.56 -11.34 2.78
CA PRO A 199 -17.48 -10.45 3.50
C PRO A 199 -18.23 -11.15 4.63
N ARG A 200 -18.57 -12.45 4.46
CA ARG A 200 -19.22 -13.25 5.52
C ARG A 200 -18.27 -13.54 6.69
N LEU A 201 -17.00 -13.84 6.39
CA LEU A 201 -16.00 -14.01 7.43
C LEU A 201 -15.71 -12.69 8.16
N GLY A 202 -15.69 -11.57 7.43
CA GLY A 202 -15.54 -10.23 8.01
C GLY A 202 -16.68 -9.90 8.99
N GLU A 203 -17.92 -10.22 8.63
CA GLU A 203 -19.09 -10.05 9.49
C GLU A 203 -18.99 -10.91 10.75
N LEU A 204 -18.60 -12.19 10.61
CA LEU A 204 -18.47 -13.14 11.72
C LEU A 204 -17.30 -12.81 12.66
N THR A 205 -16.17 -12.33 12.14
CA THR A 205 -14.95 -12.16 12.91
C THR A 205 -14.72 -10.73 13.40
N ALA A 206 -15.17 -9.75 12.63
CA ALA A 206 -14.93 -8.32 12.90
C ALA A 206 -16.24 -7.54 13.14
N GLY A 207 -17.40 -8.15 12.94
CA GLY A 207 -18.72 -7.49 13.09
C GLY A 207 -18.98 -6.41 12.02
N ALA A 208 -18.19 -6.39 10.93
CA ALA A 208 -18.28 -5.37 9.90
C ALA A 208 -18.09 -5.98 8.50
N ARG A 209 -19.09 -5.85 7.64
CA ARG A 209 -19.09 -6.34 6.27
C ARG A 209 -18.52 -5.31 5.29
N GLU A 210 -18.84 -4.03 5.49
CA GLU A 210 -18.53 -2.94 4.56
C GLU A 210 -17.03 -2.77 4.26
N PRO A 211 -16.10 -2.78 5.24
CA PRO A 211 -14.67 -2.68 4.96
C PRO A 211 -14.16 -3.80 4.06
N TYR A 212 -14.62 -5.02 4.25
CA TYR A 212 -14.19 -6.18 3.45
C TYR A 212 -14.75 -6.13 2.03
N GLN A 213 -15.99 -5.66 1.86
CA GLN A 213 -16.59 -5.44 0.55
C GLN A 213 -15.81 -4.37 -0.23
N TYR A 214 -15.51 -3.23 0.39
CA TYR A 214 -14.70 -2.17 -0.23
C TYR A 214 -13.34 -2.70 -0.72
N LEU A 215 -12.68 -3.53 0.10
CA LEU A 215 -11.37 -4.09 -0.26
C LEU A 215 -11.47 -4.96 -1.52
N VAL A 216 -12.46 -5.86 -1.60
CA VAL A 216 -12.67 -6.69 -2.79
C VAL A 216 -12.95 -5.84 -4.02
N GLU A 217 -13.83 -4.84 -3.90
CA GLU A 217 -14.19 -3.95 -4.99
C GLU A 217 -13.00 -3.09 -5.46
N SER A 218 -12.20 -2.57 -4.53
CA SER A 218 -11.00 -1.77 -4.84
C SER A 218 -9.93 -2.59 -5.58
N ILE A 219 -9.77 -3.88 -5.25
CA ILE A 219 -8.89 -4.79 -5.97
C ILE A 219 -9.34 -4.96 -7.42
N ARG A 220 -10.64 -5.17 -7.65
CA ARG A 220 -11.19 -5.35 -9.00
C ARG A 220 -11.11 -4.10 -9.87
N LYS A 221 -11.08 -2.93 -9.28
CA LYS A 221 -10.90 -1.65 -9.99
C LYS A 221 -9.45 -1.25 -10.20
N PHE A 222 -8.50 -1.92 -9.55
CA PHE A 222 -7.09 -1.62 -9.71
C PHE A 222 -6.60 -1.98 -11.13
N PRO A 223 -5.71 -1.20 -11.75
CA PRO A 223 -5.17 -1.49 -13.08
C PRO A 223 -4.53 -2.87 -13.17
N SER A 224 -4.60 -3.48 -14.36
CA SER A 224 -3.83 -4.70 -14.65
C SER A 224 -2.33 -4.45 -14.49
N GLN A 225 -1.55 -5.52 -14.35
CA GLN A 225 -0.10 -5.46 -14.15
C GLN A 225 0.60 -4.61 -15.22
N GLU A 226 0.29 -4.84 -16.50
CA GLU A 226 0.91 -4.10 -17.59
C GLU A 226 0.47 -2.63 -17.60
N ARG A 227 -0.81 -2.35 -17.33
CA ARG A 227 -1.31 -0.97 -17.24
C ARG A 227 -0.63 -0.21 -16.10
N PHE A 228 -0.48 -0.84 -14.94
CA PHE A 228 0.20 -0.20 -13.82
C PHE A 228 1.70 -0.03 -14.08
N ALA A 229 2.36 -0.99 -14.74
CA ALA A 229 3.75 -0.85 -15.20
C ALA A 229 3.91 0.32 -16.18
N ALA A 230 2.93 0.55 -17.09
CA ALA A 230 2.92 1.71 -17.97
C ALA A 230 2.83 3.02 -17.16
N MET A 231 1.92 3.12 -16.18
CA MET A 231 1.81 4.30 -15.32
C MET A 231 3.12 4.60 -14.55
N ILE A 232 3.83 3.57 -14.11
CA ILE A 232 5.16 3.74 -13.46
C ILE A 232 6.17 4.30 -14.47
N ARG A 233 6.18 3.83 -15.72
CA ARG A 233 7.04 4.39 -16.79
C ARG A 233 6.70 5.85 -17.09
N ASP A 234 5.41 6.16 -17.20
CA ASP A 234 4.91 7.52 -17.46
C ASP A 234 5.30 8.51 -16.35
N ALA A 235 5.44 8.05 -15.10
CA ALA A 235 5.95 8.84 -13.99
C ALA A 235 7.48 9.07 -14.03
N GLY A 236 8.19 8.53 -15.03
CA GLY A 236 9.63 8.77 -15.26
C GLY A 236 10.55 7.64 -14.78
N PHE A 237 10.01 6.56 -14.21
CA PHE A 237 10.85 5.44 -13.80
C PHE A 237 11.39 4.64 -14.97
N ALA A 238 12.66 4.27 -14.89
CA ALA A 238 13.33 3.40 -15.85
C ALA A 238 13.36 1.94 -15.36
N ARG A 239 13.69 1.01 -16.28
CA ARG A 239 13.80 -0.43 -15.99
C ARG A 239 12.59 -1.00 -15.25
N VAL A 240 11.41 -0.53 -15.63
CA VAL A 240 10.16 -0.97 -15.00
C VAL A 240 9.87 -2.41 -15.37
N SER A 241 9.64 -3.21 -14.35
CA SER A 241 9.25 -4.62 -14.47
C SER A 241 8.24 -5.00 -13.40
N TYR A 242 7.54 -6.10 -13.64
CA TYR A 242 6.69 -6.70 -12.61
C TYR A 242 6.87 -8.21 -12.55
N ARG A 243 6.50 -8.79 -11.43
CA ARG A 243 6.48 -10.25 -11.22
C ARG A 243 5.19 -10.65 -10.52
N ASN A 244 4.44 -11.54 -11.16
CA ASN A 244 3.23 -12.13 -10.59
C ASN A 244 3.56 -13.07 -9.45
N LEU A 245 2.73 -13.03 -8.41
CA LEU A 245 2.77 -13.91 -7.25
C LEU A 245 1.48 -14.73 -7.22
N THR A 246 1.62 -16.02 -6.92
CA THR A 246 0.49 -16.94 -6.78
C THR A 246 -0.50 -16.84 -7.95
N GLY A 247 0.00 -16.99 -9.19
CA GLY A 247 -0.85 -16.96 -10.40
C GLY A 247 -1.48 -15.60 -10.72
N GLY A 248 -0.90 -14.49 -10.23
CA GLY A 248 -1.40 -13.14 -10.49
C GLY A 248 -2.31 -12.56 -9.40
N ILE A 249 -2.61 -13.29 -8.31
CA ILE A 249 -3.41 -12.75 -7.18
C ILE A 249 -2.78 -11.48 -6.60
N ALA A 250 -1.44 -11.44 -6.56
CA ALA A 250 -0.68 -10.24 -6.27
C ALA A 250 0.48 -10.09 -7.25
N ALA A 251 1.02 -8.89 -7.36
CA ALA A 251 2.20 -8.62 -8.17
C ALA A 251 3.15 -7.65 -7.45
N ILE A 252 4.45 -7.84 -7.66
CA ILE A 252 5.48 -6.88 -7.27
C ILE A 252 5.91 -6.12 -8.53
N HIS A 253 5.70 -4.81 -8.52
CA HIS A 253 6.21 -3.90 -9.54
C HIS A 253 7.45 -3.18 -9.02
N GLY A 254 8.40 -2.91 -9.89
CA GLY A 254 9.60 -2.18 -9.54
C GLY A 254 10.07 -1.28 -10.67
N GLY A 255 10.77 -0.20 -10.29
CA GLY A 255 11.38 0.74 -11.21
C GLY A 255 12.53 1.49 -10.54
N TRP A 256 13.33 2.19 -11.32
CA TRP A 256 14.49 2.93 -10.87
C TRP A 256 14.39 4.39 -11.30
N ARG A 257 14.73 5.29 -10.40
CA ARG A 257 15.01 6.67 -10.78
C ARG A 257 16.44 6.76 -11.31
N ILE A 258 16.60 6.93 -12.62
CA ILE A 258 17.90 7.08 -13.28
C ILE A 258 18.13 8.52 -13.67
#